data_8cc5f88375b6958c51bd3cfb3a8d9a96
#
_entry.id   8cc5f88375b6958c51bd3cfb3a8d9a96
#
_cell.length_a   1.000
_cell.length_b   1.000
_cell.length_c   1.000
_cell.angle_alpha   90.00
_cell.angle_beta   90.00
_cell.angle_gamma   90.00
#
_symmetry.space_group_name_H-M   'P 1'
#
loop_
_entity.id
_entity.type
_entity.pdbx_description
1 polymer ?
#
loop_
_entity_poly.entity_id
_entity_poly.type
_entity_poly.pdbx_seq_one_letter_code
_entity_poly.pdbx_strand_id
1 'polypeptide(L)'
;MSDDLVPDDLWERIAPLLPPRPPRRHRYPGRLPADDRAALRGIVYVLRKNVSWRDVPAERTGCSGVTAWRRLRDRTEAGVWPSLHEVLLAELRKAGLLDMDDCAIDGSHVRALKGGSHTGPSPVDRARPGSKHHLIVDRHGTPLAVTLTGGNRHDVTQLTPLLDAIPRIRGLVGRPRHRPGRLFADRGYDYDKYRRILRARGITPKIARRGVPHGSGLGKTRWVVERTFAWLHQFKRLRIRYEIRSDLHLGLLQLACSIICLRRLRTSF
;
A
#
# COMPACT_ATOMS: atom_id res chain seq x y z
N MET A 1 10.83 0.63 22.23
CA MET A 1 10.27 0.01 21.00
C MET A 1 11.32 -0.91 20.41
N SER A 2 11.04 -2.20 20.33
CA SER A 2 11.94 -3.20 19.76
C SER A 2 12.42 -2.76 18.37
N ASP A 3 13.75 -2.69 18.17
CA ASP A 3 14.36 -2.38 16.85
C ASP A 3 14.25 -3.58 15.87
N ASP A 4 13.39 -4.56 16.20
CA ASP A 4 13.15 -5.72 15.33
C ASP A 4 12.36 -5.27 14.08
N LEU A 5 13.02 -5.47 12.94
CA LEU A 5 12.47 -5.11 11.63
C LEU A 5 11.32 -6.02 11.22
N VAL A 6 11.31 -7.26 11.69
CA VAL A 6 10.33 -8.30 11.37
C VAL A 6 9.99 -9.05 12.66
N PRO A 7 9.12 -8.47 13.50
CA PRO A 7 8.69 -9.12 14.72
C PRO A 7 7.87 -10.39 14.43
N ASP A 8 7.73 -11.26 15.44
CA ASP A 8 7.16 -12.61 15.26
C ASP A 8 5.73 -12.56 14.72
N ASP A 9 4.89 -11.65 15.21
CA ASP A 9 3.52 -11.47 14.75
C ASP A 9 3.40 -11.08 13.26
N LEU A 10 4.37 -10.33 12.70
CA LEU A 10 4.44 -10.07 11.28
C LEU A 10 4.92 -11.32 10.53
N TRP A 11 5.90 -12.02 11.08
CA TRP A 11 6.45 -13.21 10.45
C TRP A 11 5.42 -14.34 10.37
N GLU A 12 4.69 -14.62 11.42
CA GLU A 12 3.64 -15.65 11.48
C GLU A 12 2.56 -15.46 10.40
N ARG A 13 2.23 -14.20 10.06
CA ARG A 13 1.24 -13.87 9.03
C ARG A 13 1.78 -13.97 7.60
N ILE A 14 3.05 -13.67 7.41
CA ILE A 14 3.63 -13.68 6.05
C ILE A 14 4.21 -15.05 5.67
N ALA A 15 4.75 -15.81 6.61
CA ALA A 15 5.39 -17.09 6.34
C ALA A 15 4.50 -18.08 5.55
N PRO A 16 3.20 -18.25 5.90
CA PRO A 16 2.30 -19.14 5.14
C PRO A 16 1.98 -18.65 3.72
N LEU A 17 2.21 -17.37 3.42
CA LEU A 17 1.92 -16.76 2.11
C LEU A 17 3.11 -16.85 1.15
N LEU A 18 4.27 -17.26 1.64
CA LEU A 18 5.46 -17.33 0.82
C LEU A 18 5.35 -18.46 -0.22
N PRO A 19 5.81 -18.24 -1.46
CA PRO A 19 5.82 -19.28 -2.46
C PRO A 19 6.74 -20.44 -2.03
N PRO A 20 6.38 -21.68 -2.35
CA PRO A 20 7.21 -22.82 -2.05
C PRO A 20 8.59 -22.68 -2.72
N ARG A 21 9.63 -23.12 -2.02
CA ARG A 21 10.97 -23.11 -2.59
C ARG A 21 11.06 -24.19 -3.66
N PRO A 22 11.69 -23.90 -4.81
CA PRO A 22 11.95 -24.93 -5.79
C PRO A 22 12.84 -26.03 -5.19
N PRO A 23 12.64 -27.32 -5.56
CA PRO A 23 13.47 -28.39 -5.09
C PRO A 23 14.93 -28.15 -5.48
N ARG A 24 15.85 -28.51 -4.60
CA ARG A 24 17.29 -28.41 -4.88
C ARG A 24 17.70 -29.49 -5.91
N ARG A 25 18.63 -29.09 -6.78
CA ARG A 25 19.24 -30.07 -7.71
C ARG A 25 19.89 -31.20 -6.91
N HIS A 26 19.64 -32.43 -7.31
CA HIS A 26 20.22 -33.61 -6.65
C HIS A 26 21.75 -33.65 -6.81
N ARG A 27 22.22 -33.42 -8.05
CA ARG A 27 23.65 -33.35 -8.40
C ARG A 27 24.10 -31.88 -8.35
N TYR A 28 24.95 -31.47 -7.51
CA TYR A 28 25.37 -30.05 -7.31
C TYR A 28 24.29 -29.15 -6.70
N PRO A 29 23.89 -29.40 -5.46
CA PRO A 29 22.81 -28.66 -4.80
C PRO A 29 23.11 -27.19 -4.53
N GLY A 30 24.35 -26.71 -4.72
CA GLY A 30 24.79 -25.35 -4.49
C GLY A 30 24.71 -24.90 -3.02
N ARG A 31 24.90 -23.61 -2.77
CA ARG A 31 24.78 -22.99 -1.44
C ARG A 31 23.33 -23.04 -0.95
N LEU A 32 23.13 -23.19 0.35
CA LEU A 32 21.81 -23.06 0.98
C LEU A 32 21.20 -21.68 0.70
N PRO A 33 19.92 -21.62 0.34
CA PRO A 33 19.22 -20.35 0.18
C PRO A 33 19.24 -19.56 1.50
N ALA A 34 19.35 -18.24 1.40
CA ALA A 34 19.22 -17.38 2.57
C ALA A 34 17.85 -17.59 3.25
N ASP A 35 17.83 -17.42 4.56
CA ASP A 35 16.61 -17.46 5.36
C ASP A 35 15.58 -16.45 4.86
N ASP A 36 14.30 -16.85 4.80
CA ASP A 36 13.24 -16.01 4.25
C ASP A 36 12.88 -14.85 5.18
N ARG A 37 12.98 -15.04 6.50
CA ARG A 37 12.79 -13.97 7.47
C ARG A 37 13.94 -12.97 7.43
N ALA A 38 15.17 -13.44 7.25
CA ALA A 38 16.33 -12.57 7.03
C ALA A 38 16.17 -11.71 5.76
N ALA A 39 15.72 -12.32 4.67
CA ALA A 39 15.42 -11.59 3.44
C ALA A 39 14.32 -10.53 3.63
N LEU A 40 13.29 -10.83 4.41
CA LEU A 40 12.25 -9.85 4.77
C LEU A 40 12.82 -8.71 5.62
N ARG A 41 13.72 -9.00 6.59
CA ARG A 41 14.43 -7.96 7.34
C ARG A 41 15.18 -7.00 6.41
N GLY A 42 15.86 -7.52 5.39
CA GLY A 42 16.54 -6.71 4.37
C GLY A 42 15.58 -5.82 3.59
N ILE A 43 14.41 -6.34 3.17
CA ILE A 43 13.37 -5.58 2.48
C ILE A 43 12.82 -4.45 3.38
N VAL A 44 12.44 -4.77 4.61
CA VAL A 44 11.91 -3.79 5.57
C VAL A 44 12.96 -2.76 5.96
N TYR A 45 14.24 -3.16 6.03
CA TYR A 45 15.34 -2.23 6.26
C TYR A 45 15.43 -1.16 5.16
N VAL A 46 15.43 -1.57 3.89
CA VAL A 46 15.41 -0.64 2.76
C VAL A 46 14.16 0.23 2.79
N LEU A 47 12.99 -0.35 3.04
CA LEU A 47 11.72 0.37 3.13
C LEU A 47 11.76 1.47 4.19
N ARG A 48 12.28 1.19 5.38
CA ARG A 48 12.34 2.15 6.50
C ARG A 48 13.47 3.16 6.38
N LYS A 49 14.67 2.74 5.96
CA LYS A 49 15.89 3.55 6.02
C LYS A 49 16.21 4.29 4.72
N ASN A 50 15.63 3.87 3.58
CA ASN A 50 15.92 4.41 2.24
C ASN A 50 17.38 4.26 1.81
N VAL A 51 18.04 3.20 2.18
CA VAL A 51 19.39 2.89 1.71
C VAL A 51 19.34 2.25 0.31
N SER A 52 20.45 2.29 -0.41
CA SER A 52 20.64 1.49 -1.63
C SER A 52 20.57 -0.01 -1.28
N TRP A 53 20.09 -0.84 -2.20
CA TRP A 53 20.13 -2.30 -2.01
C TRP A 53 21.54 -2.84 -1.76
N ARG A 54 22.58 -2.18 -2.30
CA ARG A 54 23.98 -2.58 -2.08
C ARG A 54 24.46 -2.29 -0.67
N ASP A 55 23.86 -1.31 0.00
CA ASP A 55 24.25 -0.82 1.31
C ASP A 55 23.45 -1.46 2.46
N VAL A 56 22.69 -2.53 2.16
CA VAL A 56 22.00 -3.31 3.20
C VAL A 56 23.02 -4.05 4.05
N PRO A 57 23.08 -3.80 5.37
CA PRO A 57 24.05 -4.45 6.25
C PRO A 57 23.67 -5.91 6.45
N ALA A 58 24.41 -6.82 5.80
CA ALA A 58 24.14 -8.26 5.86
C ALA A 58 24.25 -8.83 7.29
N GLU A 59 25.16 -8.31 8.09
CA GLU A 59 25.35 -8.69 9.50
C GLU A 59 24.09 -8.41 10.34
N ARG A 60 23.44 -7.27 10.10
CA ARG A 60 22.23 -6.87 10.83
C ARG A 60 20.95 -7.53 10.31
N THR A 61 20.86 -7.76 9.01
CA THR A 61 19.64 -8.29 8.38
C THR A 61 19.66 -9.80 8.18
N GLY A 62 20.84 -10.41 8.18
CA GLY A 62 21.06 -11.83 7.95
C GLY A 62 21.16 -12.21 6.46
N CYS A 63 21.13 -11.23 5.54
CA CYS A 63 21.28 -11.49 4.11
C CYS A 63 21.83 -10.29 3.36
N SER A 64 22.40 -10.52 2.16
CA SER A 64 22.83 -9.42 1.28
C SER A 64 21.63 -8.68 0.69
N GLY A 65 21.80 -7.40 0.38
CA GLY A 65 20.76 -6.60 -0.26
C GLY A 65 20.35 -7.10 -1.65
N VAL A 66 21.27 -7.75 -2.38
CA VAL A 66 20.93 -8.42 -3.65
C VAL A 66 19.95 -9.58 -3.42
N THR A 67 20.14 -10.35 -2.36
CA THR A 67 19.22 -11.40 -1.94
C THR A 67 17.88 -10.82 -1.54
N ALA A 68 17.85 -9.78 -0.71
CA ALA A 68 16.63 -9.08 -0.32
C ALA A 68 15.85 -8.54 -1.52
N TRP A 69 16.55 -7.93 -2.50
CA TRP A 69 15.94 -7.42 -3.73
C TRP A 69 15.33 -8.54 -4.59
N ARG A 70 16.06 -9.65 -4.77
CA ARG A 70 15.54 -10.82 -5.51
C ARG A 70 14.29 -11.37 -4.83
N ARG A 71 14.28 -11.49 -3.50
CA ARG A 71 13.11 -11.93 -2.73
C ARG A 71 11.94 -10.94 -2.79
N LEU A 72 12.21 -9.63 -2.82
CA LEU A 72 11.16 -8.64 -3.08
C LEU A 72 10.49 -8.91 -4.43
N ARG A 73 11.28 -9.12 -5.49
CA ARG A 73 10.78 -9.44 -6.82
C ARG A 73 9.94 -10.72 -6.82
N ASP A 74 10.50 -11.81 -6.34
CA ASP A 74 9.86 -13.13 -6.35
C ASP A 74 8.53 -13.11 -5.57
N ARG A 75 8.50 -12.45 -4.44
CA ARG A 75 7.31 -12.29 -3.60
C ARG A 75 6.27 -11.34 -4.22
N THR A 76 6.72 -10.32 -4.93
CA THR A 76 5.82 -9.43 -5.68
C THR A 76 5.13 -10.19 -6.81
N GLU A 77 5.90 -10.94 -7.59
CA GLU A 77 5.38 -11.79 -8.67
C GLU A 77 4.43 -12.89 -8.16
N ALA A 78 4.67 -13.41 -6.96
CA ALA A 78 3.80 -14.39 -6.29
C ALA A 78 2.58 -13.77 -5.58
N GLY A 79 2.38 -12.45 -5.60
CA GLY A 79 1.23 -11.79 -4.98
C GLY A 79 1.22 -11.81 -3.44
N VAL A 80 2.37 -11.97 -2.79
CA VAL A 80 2.48 -12.07 -1.32
C VAL A 80 2.00 -10.79 -0.63
N TRP A 81 2.31 -9.63 -1.17
CA TRP A 81 2.01 -8.35 -0.52
C TRP A 81 0.50 -8.04 -0.45
N PRO A 82 -0.28 -8.15 -1.54
CA PRO A 82 -1.72 -7.99 -1.46
C PRO A 82 -2.38 -9.06 -0.58
N SER A 83 -1.89 -10.30 -0.58
CA SER A 83 -2.41 -11.38 0.28
C SER A 83 -2.18 -11.09 1.76
N LEU A 84 -0.98 -10.59 2.14
CA LEU A 84 -0.70 -10.16 3.51
C LEU A 84 -1.63 -9.02 3.93
N HIS A 85 -1.86 -8.05 3.05
CA HIS A 85 -2.74 -6.93 3.33
C HIS A 85 -4.19 -7.40 3.55
N GLU A 86 -4.68 -8.33 2.71
CA GLU A 86 -6.02 -8.92 2.88
C GLU A 86 -6.18 -9.66 4.21
N VAL A 87 -5.18 -10.46 4.63
CA VAL A 87 -5.18 -11.16 5.93
C VAL A 87 -5.32 -10.15 7.08
N LEU A 88 -4.50 -9.10 7.07
CA LEU A 88 -4.51 -8.09 8.13
C LEU A 88 -5.81 -7.26 8.16
N LEU A 89 -6.40 -6.96 7.00
CA LEU A 89 -7.72 -6.33 6.93
C LEU A 89 -8.82 -7.23 7.48
N ALA A 90 -8.74 -8.53 7.24
CA ALA A 90 -9.68 -9.51 7.80
C ALA A 90 -9.57 -9.60 9.33
N GLU A 91 -8.37 -9.57 9.87
CA GLU A 91 -8.13 -9.54 11.32
C GLU A 91 -8.65 -8.24 11.94
N LEU A 92 -8.40 -7.09 11.33
CA LEU A 92 -8.94 -5.80 11.77
C LEU A 92 -10.47 -5.82 11.79
N ARG A 93 -11.11 -6.40 10.76
CA ARG A 93 -12.56 -6.55 10.72
C ARG A 93 -13.06 -7.47 11.83
N LYS A 94 -12.39 -8.60 12.08
CA LYS A 94 -12.71 -9.54 13.17
C LYS A 94 -12.62 -8.86 14.55
N ALA A 95 -11.65 -7.98 14.74
CA ALA A 95 -11.44 -7.21 15.96
C ALA A 95 -12.38 -5.99 16.09
N GLY A 96 -13.27 -5.72 15.12
CA GLY A 96 -14.15 -4.54 15.14
C GLY A 96 -13.43 -3.22 14.89
N LEU A 97 -12.20 -3.26 14.38
CA LEU A 97 -11.32 -2.09 14.17
C LEU A 97 -11.41 -1.50 12.76
N LEU A 98 -12.20 -2.11 11.87
CA LEU A 98 -12.38 -1.67 10.49
C LEU A 98 -13.77 -1.07 10.31
N ASP A 99 -13.84 0.21 9.94
CA ASP A 99 -15.09 0.91 9.63
C ASP A 99 -15.08 1.43 8.19
N MET A 100 -15.79 0.72 7.32
CA MET A 100 -15.92 1.06 5.91
C MET A 100 -17.20 1.86 5.59
N ASP A 101 -17.93 2.36 6.57
CA ASP A 101 -19.11 3.18 6.34
C ASP A 101 -18.73 4.54 5.78
N ASP A 102 -17.61 5.09 6.26
CA ASP A 102 -17.00 6.31 5.74
C ASP A 102 -15.59 6.01 5.25
N CYS A 103 -15.37 6.10 3.97
CA CYS A 103 -14.03 5.95 3.38
C CYS A 103 -13.60 7.25 2.71
N ALA A 104 -12.30 7.50 2.69
CA ALA A 104 -11.71 8.65 2.01
C ALA A 104 -10.71 8.20 0.95
N ILE A 105 -10.66 8.93 -0.16
CA ILE A 105 -9.76 8.68 -1.28
C ILE A 105 -8.96 9.94 -1.59
N ASP A 106 -7.67 9.76 -1.91
CA ASP A 106 -6.81 10.84 -2.39
C ASP A 106 -5.60 10.31 -3.16
N GLY A 107 -4.84 11.23 -3.79
CA GLY A 107 -3.59 10.94 -4.49
C GLY A 107 -2.43 11.76 -3.92
N SER A 108 -1.24 11.17 -3.87
CA SER A 108 -0.01 11.85 -3.46
C SER A 108 1.09 11.69 -4.51
N HIS A 109 1.72 12.80 -4.88
CA HIS A 109 2.84 12.80 -5.81
C HIS A 109 4.14 12.34 -5.15
N VAL A 110 4.90 11.51 -5.87
CA VAL A 110 6.26 11.15 -5.52
C VAL A 110 7.17 11.29 -6.74
N ARG A 111 8.38 11.78 -6.53
CA ARG A 111 9.39 11.88 -7.60
C ARG A 111 9.84 10.49 -8.01
N ALA A 112 9.99 10.22 -9.33
CA ALA A 112 10.47 8.96 -9.88
C ALA A 112 11.86 9.18 -10.52
N LEU A 113 12.92 8.96 -9.73
CA LEU A 113 14.28 9.33 -10.14
C LEU A 113 14.81 8.55 -11.35
N LYS A 114 14.39 7.29 -11.51
CA LYS A 114 14.88 6.40 -12.57
C LYS A 114 13.85 6.14 -13.67
N GLY A 115 12.73 6.85 -13.67
CA GLY A 115 11.66 6.63 -14.65
C GLY A 115 11.02 5.23 -14.55
N GLY A 116 10.69 4.65 -15.69
CA GLY A 116 10.03 3.34 -15.81
C GLY A 116 8.52 3.44 -16.01
N SER A 117 7.83 2.28 -16.03
CA SER A 117 6.37 2.23 -16.17
C SER A 117 5.67 2.99 -15.03
N HIS A 118 4.47 3.52 -15.26
CA HIS A 118 3.72 4.37 -14.31
C HIS A 118 4.53 5.61 -13.86
N THR A 119 5.31 6.19 -14.78
CA THR A 119 5.98 7.49 -14.64
C THR A 119 5.42 8.46 -15.66
N GLY A 120 5.32 9.73 -15.31
CA GLY A 120 4.91 10.81 -16.19
C GLY A 120 5.35 12.16 -15.66
N PRO A 121 5.30 13.24 -16.48
CA PRO A 121 5.68 14.56 -16.05
C PRO A 121 4.78 15.04 -14.91
N SER A 122 5.38 15.47 -13.80
CA SER A 122 4.64 15.97 -12.64
C SER A 122 4.18 17.41 -12.86
N PRO A 123 2.88 17.71 -12.78
CA PRO A 123 2.39 19.08 -12.91
C PRO A 123 2.77 19.96 -11.73
N VAL A 124 3.19 19.39 -10.61
CA VAL A 124 3.56 20.10 -9.38
C VAL A 124 5.06 20.16 -9.13
N ASP A 125 5.89 19.50 -9.97
CA ASP A 125 7.36 19.49 -9.86
C ASP A 125 8.01 19.78 -11.22
N ARG A 126 7.65 20.88 -11.87
CA ARG A 126 8.26 21.38 -13.10
C ARG A 126 8.43 20.34 -14.19
N ALA A 127 7.40 19.51 -14.42
CA ALA A 127 7.37 18.40 -15.37
C ALA A 127 8.45 17.30 -15.14
N ARG A 128 9.11 17.27 -13.99
CA ARG A 128 10.06 16.20 -13.66
C ARG A 128 9.33 14.86 -13.58
N PRO A 129 10.02 13.75 -13.92
CA PRO A 129 9.42 12.42 -13.84
C PRO A 129 8.90 12.11 -12.44
N GLY A 130 7.61 11.81 -12.34
CA GLY A 130 6.93 11.50 -11.09
C GLY A 130 5.93 10.36 -11.23
N SER A 131 5.57 9.79 -10.11
CA SER A 131 4.46 8.83 -9.97
C SER A 131 3.46 9.37 -8.95
N LYS A 132 2.25 8.81 -8.95
CA LYS A 132 1.25 9.08 -7.93
C LYS A 132 0.89 7.80 -7.19
N HIS A 133 0.93 7.86 -5.88
CA HIS A 133 0.27 6.89 -5.01
C HIS A 133 -1.19 7.31 -4.86
N HIS A 134 -2.11 6.42 -5.19
CA HIS A 134 -3.53 6.61 -4.92
C HIS A 134 -3.94 5.69 -3.79
N LEU A 135 -4.69 6.22 -2.83
CA LEU A 135 -5.01 5.54 -1.60
C LEU A 135 -6.49 5.68 -1.29
N ILE A 136 -7.11 4.60 -0.87
CA ILE A 136 -8.41 4.60 -0.21
C ILE A 136 -8.26 4.06 1.20
N VAL A 137 -8.85 4.76 2.16
CA VAL A 137 -8.78 4.43 3.59
C VAL A 137 -10.17 4.33 4.20
N ASP A 138 -10.29 3.59 5.30
CA ASP A 138 -11.49 3.56 6.13
C ASP A 138 -11.64 4.85 6.97
N ARG A 139 -12.71 4.94 7.76
CA ARG A 139 -13.00 6.08 8.65
C ARG A 139 -11.85 6.43 9.59
N HIS A 140 -11.03 5.47 9.93
CA HIS A 140 -9.92 5.62 10.88
C HIS A 140 -8.56 5.81 10.20
N GLY A 141 -8.51 5.85 8.88
CA GLY A 141 -7.27 5.94 8.12
C GLY A 141 -6.58 4.60 7.89
N THR A 142 -7.26 3.46 8.11
CA THR A 142 -6.72 2.15 7.74
C THR A 142 -6.64 2.04 6.22
N PRO A 143 -5.48 1.80 5.61
CA PRO A 143 -5.36 1.65 4.16
C PRO A 143 -6.13 0.40 3.69
N LEU A 144 -7.10 0.59 2.79
CA LEU A 144 -7.91 -0.49 2.22
C LEU A 144 -7.35 -0.99 0.89
N ALA A 145 -6.88 -0.06 0.05
CA ALA A 145 -6.25 -0.37 -1.22
C ALA A 145 -5.34 0.78 -1.67
N VAL A 146 -4.35 0.43 -2.49
CA VAL A 146 -3.42 1.38 -3.11
C VAL A 146 -3.22 1.05 -4.58
N THR A 147 -3.05 2.08 -5.41
CA THR A 147 -2.65 1.95 -6.82
C THR A 147 -1.55 2.95 -7.15
N LEU A 148 -0.87 2.73 -8.28
CA LEU A 148 0.24 3.56 -8.74
C LEU A 148 -0.03 4.01 -10.19
N THR A 149 0.20 5.30 -10.48
CA THR A 149 0.13 5.84 -11.84
C THR A 149 1.27 6.81 -12.14
N GLY A 150 1.37 7.27 -13.38
CA GLY A 150 2.24 8.39 -13.72
C GLY A 150 1.77 9.70 -13.07
N GLY A 151 2.72 10.60 -12.81
CA GLY A 151 2.48 11.88 -12.16
C GLY A 151 1.48 12.79 -12.88
N ASN A 152 1.34 12.65 -14.19
CA ASN A 152 0.41 13.40 -15.04
C ASN A 152 -1.03 12.85 -15.08
N ARG A 153 -1.30 11.71 -14.44
CA ARG A 153 -2.65 11.14 -14.44
C ARG A 153 -3.59 11.89 -13.52
N HIS A 154 -4.79 12.14 -13.99
CA HIS A 154 -5.87 12.73 -13.19
C HIS A 154 -6.31 11.76 -12.10
N ASP A 155 -6.38 12.23 -10.85
CA ASP A 155 -6.69 11.39 -9.68
C ASP A 155 -8.06 10.71 -9.79
N VAL A 156 -9.06 11.40 -10.34
CA VAL A 156 -10.40 10.85 -10.55
C VAL A 156 -10.41 9.59 -11.42
N THR A 157 -9.43 9.41 -12.33
CA THR A 157 -9.34 8.21 -13.16
C THR A 157 -9.04 6.96 -12.33
N GLN A 158 -8.52 7.13 -11.13
CA GLN A 158 -8.20 6.04 -10.20
C GLN A 158 -9.31 5.71 -9.21
N LEU A 159 -10.41 6.46 -9.23
CA LEU A 159 -11.56 6.18 -8.36
C LEU A 159 -12.08 4.74 -8.54
N THR A 160 -12.37 4.34 -9.76
CA THR A 160 -12.85 2.97 -10.05
C THR A 160 -11.78 1.91 -9.82
N PRO A 161 -10.54 2.04 -10.34
CA PRO A 161 -9.48 1.07 -10.05
C PRO A 161 -9.19 0.87 -8.55
N LEU A 162 -9.22 1.93 -7.74
CA LEU A 162 -9.04 1.81 -6.30
C LEU A 162 -10.19 1.07 -5.61
N LEU A 163 -11.43 1.34 -6.00
CA LEU A 163 -12.59 0.60 -5.47
C LEU A 163 -12.52 -0.88 -5.83
N ASP A 164 -12.09 -1.19 -7.06
CA ASP A 164 -11.95 -2.57 -7.55
C ASP A 164 -10.76 -3.29 -6.90
N ALA A 165 -9.76 -2.54 -6.42
CA ALA A 165 -8.60 -3.07 -5.71
C ALA A 165 -8.87 -3.36 -4.22
N ILE A 166 -10.02 -2.96 -3.66
CA ILE A 166 -10.38 -3.34 -2.28
C ILE A 166 -10.62 -4.85 -2.25
N PRO A 167 -9.85 -5.62 -1.44
CA PRO A 167 -10.04 -7.05 -1.37
C PRO A 167 -11.41 -7.41 -0.77
N ARG A 168 -11.82 -8.66 -0.94
CA ARG A 168 -13.01 -9.20 -0.27
C ARG A 168 -12.71 -9.50 1.19
N ILE A 169 -12.80 -8.48 2.04
CA ILE A 169 -12.40 -8.54 3.44
C ILE A 169 -13.34 -9.45 4.22
N ARG A 170 -12.83 -10.60 4.63
CA ARG A 170 -13.49 -11.59 5.50
C ARG A 170 -13.39 -11.16 6.98
N GLY A 171 -13.41 -12.07 7.91
CA GLY A 171 -13.19 -11.83 9.35
C GLY A 171 -14.43 -11.91 10.23
N LEU A 172 -15.64 -11.73 9.68
CA LEU A 172 -16.93 -11.95 10.34
C LEU A 172 -17.76 -12.92 9.53
N VAL A 173 -18.74 -13.58 10.20
CA VAL A 173 -19.72 -14.44 9.54
C VAL A 173 -20.54 -13.62 8.53
N GLY A 174 -20.88 -14.21 7.40
CA GLY A 174 -21.66 -13.58 6.34
C GLY A 174 -20.79 -13.06 5.18
N ARG A 175 -21.35 -12.14 4.41
CA ARG A 175 -20.71 -11.64 3.17
C ARG A 175 -19.41 -10.88 3.46
N PRO A 176 -18.31 -11.15 2.74
CA PRO A 176 -17.11 -10.33 2.80
C PRO A 176 -17.41 -8.88 2.42
N ARG A 177 -16.81 -7.93 3.14
CA ARG A 177 -16.96 -6.51 2.85
C ARG A 177 -15.92 -6.09 1.82
N HIS A 178 -16.30 -5.36 0.78
CA HIS A 178 -15.39 -4.94 -0.29
C HIS A 178 -15.77 -3.58 -0.91
N ARG A 179 -16.69 -2.85 -0.30
CA ARG A 179 -17.09 -1.51 -0.78
C ARG A 179 -17.48 -0.61 0.38
N PRO A 180 -17.17 0.70 0.26
CA PRO A 180 -17.60 1.73 1.19
C PRO A 180 -19.11 1.90 1.24
N GLY A 181 -19.64 2.42 2.37
CA GLY A 181 -20.98 2.99 2.44
C GLY A 181 -21.01 4.39 1.81
N ARG A 182 -20.10 5.27 2.26
CA ARG A 182 -19.92 6.64 1.75
C ARG A 182 -18.47 6.83 1.34
N LEU A 183 -18.23 7.59 0.26
CA LEU A 183 -16.89 7.88 -0.22
C LEU A 183 -16.64 9.39 -0.23
N PHE A 184 -15.68 9.83 0.58
CA PHE A 184 -15.23 11.21 0.68
C PHE A 184 -14.05 11.45 -0.25
N ALA A 185 -14.15 12.50 -1.08
CA ALA A 185 -13.08 12.92 -1.96
C ALA A 185 -13.08 14.45 -2.13
N ASP A 186 -11.98 14.99 -2.65
CA ASP A 186 -11.86 16.40 -2.96
C ASP A 186 -12.59 16.81 -4.23
N ARG A 187 -12.53 18.09 -4.58
CA ARG A 187 -13.13 18.66 -5.80
C ARG A 187 -12.49 18.13 -7.09
N GLY A 188 -11.28 17.59 -7.04
CA GLY A 188 -10.63 16.93 -8.17
C GLY A 188 -11.41 15.73 -8.68
N TYR A 189 -12.21 15.10 -7.81
CA TYR A 189 -13.06 13.95 -8.12
C TYR A 189 -14.50 14.34 -8.52
N ASP A 190 -14.86 15.64 -8.57
CA ASP A 190 -16.22 16.10 -8.90
C ASP A 190 -16.53 16.02 -10.40
N TYR A 191 -16.96 14.86 -10.83
CA TYR A 191 -17.48 14.60 -12.16
C TYR A 191 -18.76 13.75 -12.06
N ASP A 192 -19.82 14.14 -12.75
CA ASP A 192 -21.12 13.45 -12.68
C ASP A 192 -21.06 12.00 -13.15
N LYS A 193 -20.19 11.69 -14.12
CA LYS A 193 -19.91 10.31 -14.55
C LYS A 193 -19.52 9.43 -13.36
N TYR A 194 -18.56 9.87 -12.55
CA TYR A 194 -18.06 9.08 -11.41
C TYR A 194 -19.05 9.04 -10.26
N ARG A 195 -19.82 10.12 -10.03
CA ARG A 195 -20.93 10.11 -9.05
C ARG A 195 -21.99 9.07 -9.44
N ARG A 196 -22.33 8.96 -10.73
CA ARG A 196 -23.27 7.92 -11.20
C ARG A 196 -22.72 6.51 -10.97
N ILE A 197 -21.44 6.26 -11.29
CA ILE A 197 -20.78 4.98 -11.03
C ILE A 197 -20.81 4.62 -9.54
N LEU A 198 -20.50 5.57 -8.64
CA LEU A 198 -20.57 5.32 -7.20
C LEU A 198 -21.99 4.91 -6.77
N ARG A 199 -23.01 5.67 -7.17
CA ARG A 199 -24.42 5.37 -6.83
C ARG A 199 -24.86 4.01 -7.37
N ALA A 200 -24.49 3.68 -8.62
CA ALA A 200 -24.77 2.37 -9.21
C ALA A 200 -24.13 1.20 -8.44
N ARG A 201 -23.01 1.46 -7.76
CA ARG A 201 -22.36 0.50 -6.85
C ARG A 201 -22.92 0.52 -5.42
N GLY A 202 -23.96 1.30 -5.14
CA GLY A 202 -24.52 1.48 -3.80
C GLY A 202 -23.64 2.28 -2.85
N ILE A 203 -22.73 3.13 -3.38
CA ILE A 203 -21.82 3.98 -2.61
C ILE A 203 -22.33 5.43 -2.67
N THR A 204 -22.53 6.05 -1.52
CA THR A 204 -22.93 7.46 -1.44
C THR A 204 -21.73 8.39 -1.67
N PRO A 205 -21.69 9.20 -2.75
CA PRO A 205 -20.60 10.12 -2.98
C PRO A 205 -20.69 11.35 -2.05
N LYS A 206 -19.67 11.58 -1.25
CA LYS A 206 -19.45 12.77 -0.41
C LYS A 206 -18.28 13.57 -0.99
N ILE A 207 -18.50 14.17 -2.15
CA ILE A 207 -17.52 14.92 -2.93
C ILE A 207 -17.95 16.37 -2.97
N ALA A 208 -17.06 17.32 -2.68
CA ALA A 208 -17.38 18.75 -2.76
C ALA A 208 -17.67 19.14 -4.23
N ARG A 209 -18.73 19.94 -4.45
CA ARG A 209 -19.05 20.45 -5.78
C ARG A 209 -18.08 21.56 -6.20
N ARG A 210 -17.68 21.55 -7.48
CA ARG A 210 -16.95 22.65 -8.10
C ARG A 210 -17.85 23.88 -8.20
N GLY A 211 -17.30 25.08 -8.04
CA GLY A 211 -18.06 26.33 -8.12
C GLY A 211 -18.92 26.66 -6.89
N VAL A 212 -19.01 25.76 -5.90
CA VAL A 212 -19.73 26.03 -4.64
C VAL A 212 -18.76 26.59 -3.59
N PRO A 213 -19.11 27.64 -2.81
CA PRO A 213 -18.27 28.17 -1.74
C PRO A 213 -17.84 27.13 -0.72
N HIS A 214 -16.74 27.40 -0.02
CA HIS A 214 -16.23 26.53 1.05
C HIS A 214 -17.22 26.49 2.24
N GLY A 215 -17.40 25.31 2.86
CA GLY A 215 -18.29 25.14 4.02
C GLY A 215 -18.91 23.75 4.14
N SER A 216 -18.59 22.83 3.22
CA SER A 216 -19.18 21.47 3.22
C SER A 216 -18.83 20.60 4.44
N GLY A 217 -17.90 21.01 5.32
CA GLY A 217 -17.44 20.25 6.48
C GLY A 217 -16.70 18.93 6.12
N LEU A 218 -16.56 18.59 4.83
CA LEU A 218 -15.97 17.33 4.36
C LEU A 218 -14.49 17.18 4.77
N GLY A 219 -13.77 18.28 4.99
CA GLY A 219 -12.39 18.26 5.46
C GLY A 219 -12.22 17.52 6.79
N LYS A 220 -13.21 17.63 7.69
CA LYS A 220 -13.22 16.95 8.99
C LYS A 220 -13.22 15.42 8.89
N THR A 221 -13.70 14.86 7.78
CA THR A 221 -13.69 13.41 7.55
C THR A 221 -12.57 13.01 6.59
N ARG A 222 -12.23 13.87 5.61
CA ARG A 222 -11.22 13.55 4.59
C ARG A 222 -9.78 13.58 5.08
N TRP A 223 -9.48 14.36 6.14
CA TRP A 223 -8.11 14.49 6.68
C TRP A 223 -7.44 13.14 7.03
N VAL A 224 -8.23 12.09 7.25
CA VAL A 224 -7.72 10.75 7.59
C VAL A 224 -6.85 10.15 6.47
N VAL A 225 -7.15 10.43 5.20
CA VAL A 225 -6.33 9.94 4.09
C VAL A 225 -4.99 10.69 4.03
N GLU A 226 -4.99 11.99 4.30
CA GLU A 226 -3.77 12.82 4.38
C GLU A 226 -2.86 12.32 5.51
N ARG A 227 -3.44 12.02 6.68
CA ARG A 227 -2.73 11.41 7.81
C ARG A 227 -2.12 10.06 7.43
N THR A 228 -2.83 9.23 6.66
CA THR A 228 -2.31 7.93 6.25
C THR A 228 -1.17 8.09 5.25
N PHE A 229 -1.21 9.08 4.35
CA PHE A 229 -0.04 9.43 3.55
C PHE A 229 1.15 9.86 4.42
N ALA A 230 0.93 10.63 5.48
CA ALA A 230 1.99 10.97 6.43
C ALA A 230 2.60 9.73 7.10
N TRP A 231 1.78 8.71 7.46
CA TRP A 231 2.28 7.43 7.95
C TRP A 231 3.08 6.65 6.91
N LEU A 232 2.61 6.61 5.65
CA LEU A 232 3.35 6.00 4.54
C LEU A 232 4.69 6.69 4.30
N HIS A 233 4.76 8.01 4.43
CA HIS A 233 6.00 8.77 4.28
C HIS A 233 6.99 8.59 5.44
N GLN A 234 6.59 7.98 6.58
CA GLN A 234 7.54 7.51 7.60
C GLN A 234 8.42 6.37 7.07
N PHE A 235 7.93 5.61 6.11
CA PHE A 235 8.75 4.68 5.33
C PHE A 235 9.54 5.48 4.28
N LYS A 236 10.76 5.86 4.62
CA LYS A 236 11.58 6.82 3.86
C LYS A 236 11.74 6.43 2.38
N ARG A 237 11.71 5.13 2.06
CA ARG A 237 11.79 4.61 0.68
C ARG A 237 10.61 5.01 -0.19
N LEU A 238 9.44 5.29 0.39
CA LEU A 238 8.23 5.68 -0.33
C LEU A 238 8.14 7.18 -0.64
N ARG A 239 9.02 8.01 -0.10
CA ARG A 239 9.05 9.46 -0.40
C ARG A 239 9.54 9.76 -1.80
N ILE A 240 10.35 8.88 -2.35
CA ILE A 240 10.92 8.96 -3.70
C ILE A 240 10.90 7.55 -4.29
N ARG A 241 10.45 7.43 -5.54
CA ARG A 241 10.50 6.16 -6.25
C ARG A 241 11.87 5.98 -6.90
N TYR A 242 12.59 4.96 -6.44
CA TYR A 242 13.89 4.52 -7.00
C TYR A 242 13.74 3.29 -7.91
N GLU A 243 12.66 2.53 -7.78
CA GLU A 243 12.40 1.32 -8.53
C GLU A 243 11.92 1.66 -9.95
N ILE A 244 12.67 1.20 -10.98
CA ILE A 244 12.28 1.30 -12.39
C ILE A 244 11.01 0.47 -12.62
N ARG A 245 10.98 -0.76 -12.10
CA ARG A 245 9.80 -1.64 -12.10
C ARG A 245 8.74 -1.07 -11.16
N SER A 246 7.58 -0.74 -11.72
CA SER A 246 6.46 -0.16 -10.95
C SER A 246 5.83 -1.14 -9.98
N ASP A 247 5.80 -2.42 -10.32
CA ASP A 247 5.27 -3.49 -9.47
C ASP A 247 6.09 -3.67 -8.19
N LEU A 248 7.44 -3.54 -8.26
CA LEU A 248 8.28 -3.59 -7.06
C LEU A 248 8.02 -2.40 -6.13
N HIS A 249 7.83 -1.21 -6.69
CA HIS A 249 7.46 -0.04 -5.88
C HIS A 249 6.07 -0.19 -5.26
N LEU A 250 5.10 -0.70 -6.03
CA LEU A 250 3.77 -1.01 -5.53
C LEU A 250 3.82 -2.09 -4.43
N GLY A 251 4.67 -3.11 -4.59
CA GLY A 251 4.89 -4.14 -3.56
C GLY A 251 5.42 -3.55 -2.25
N LEU A 252 6.37 -2.61 -2.31
CA LEU A 252 6.85 -1.88 -1.13
C LEU A 252 5.74 -1.03 -0.49
N LEU A 253 4.89 -0.40 -1.30
CA LEU A 253 3.76 0.39 -0.83
C LEU A 253 2.70 -0.49 -0.13
N GLN A 254 2.36 -1.66 -0.71
CA GLN A 254 1.45 -2.65 -0.12
C GLN A 254 2.01 -3.23 1.19
N LEU A 255 3.32 -3.52 1.25
CA LEU A 255 3.97 -3.95 2.49
C LEU A 255 3.89 -2.87 3.57
N ALA A 256 4.08 -1.60 3.22
CA ALA A 256 3.94 -0.50 4.17
C ALA A 256 2.49 -0.37 4.68
N CYS A 257 1.48 -0.52 3.81
CA CYS A 257 0.07 -0.58 4.20
C CYS A 257 -0.20 -1.72 5.17
N SER A 258 0.36 -2.91 4.90
CA SER A 258 0.27 -4.08 5.80
C SER A 258 0.88 -3.80 7.16
N ILE A 259 2.06 -3.16 7.23
CA ILE A 259 2.69 -2.79 8.50
C ILE A 259 1.84 -1.75 9.26
N ILE A 260 1.17 -0.82 8.58
CA ILE A 260 0.25 0.13 9.21
C ILE A 260 -0.95 -0.63 9.81
N CYS A 261 -1.55 -1.56 9.06
CA CYS A 261 -2.64 -2.41 9.57
C CYS A 261 -2.23 -3.21 10.80
N LEU A 262 -1.04 -3.82 10.79
CA LEU A 262 -0.50 -4.57 11.93
C LEU A 262 -0.29 -3.67 13.16
N ARG A 263 0.26 -2.47 12.98
CA ARG A 263 0.43 -1.51 14.08
C ARG A 263 -0.90 -1.15 14.72
N ARG A 264 -1.94 -1.02 13.90
CA ARG A 264 -3.28 -0.71 14.39
C ARG A 264 -3.87 -1.87 15.22
N LEU A 265 -3.66 -3.12 14.82
CA LEU A 265 -4.02 -4.28 15.63
C LEU A 265 -3.34 -4.27 17.00
N ARG A 266 -2.08 -3.88 17.08
CA ARG A 266 -1.30 -3.82 18.34
C ARG A 266 -1.71 -2.69 19.29
N THR A 267 -2.19 -1.57 18.77
CA THR A 267 -2.58 -0.42 19.61
C THR A 267 -3.96 -0.57 20.24
N SER A 268 -4.64 -1.66 19.95
CA SER A 268 -6.02 -1.93 20.38
C SER A 268 -6.11 -3.02 21.47
N PHE A 269 -4.95 -3.46 21.99
CA PHE A 269 -4.81 -4.38 23.12
C PHE A 269 -4.17 -3.69 24.30
#